data_4c7b631b4fb7d1551ffefaf262f6b6f9
#
_entry.id   4c7b631b4fb7d1551ffefaf262f6b6f9
#
_cell.length_a   1.000
_cell.length_b   1.000
_cell.length_c   1.000
_cell.angle_alpha   90.00
_cell.angle_beta   90.00
_cell.angle_gamma   90.00
#
_symmetry.space_group_name_H-M   'P 1'
#
loop_
_entity.id
_entity.type
_entity.pdbx_description
1 polymer ?
#
loop_
_entity_poly.entity_id
_entity_poly.type
_entity_poly.pdbx_seq_one_letter_code
_entity_poly.pdbx_strand_id
1 'polypeptide(L)'
;MTALLPLLLGLSLGCTGAGGFVAHVESTCLLDDNGTPKEFTYCISFNKDLLTCWDPLQTSMVPCEFGVLNGLAKYLSDYLNHKENLIQRLSNGLQDCATHTQPFWRSLTHRTRPPSVQVAKATPFNTRETVMLACYVWDFYPADVTITWRKNGQLVLPHGSAHKTVQPNGDWTYQTVSHLAITPSLGDTYTCVVEHISTLEPILQDWTPGLSPVQIVKVSACAVTLVLGLVIFSLGLVSWRRAASSGQHIS
;
A
#
# COMPACT_ATOMS: atom_id res chain seq x y z
N MET A 1 10.01 -15.57 -42.84
CA MET A 1 9.86 -14.61 -41.70
C MET A 1 8.99 -13.38 -42.01
N THR A 2 8.45 -13.21 -43.20
CA THR A 2 7.69 -12.02 -43.64
C THR A 2 6.16 -12.14 -43.49
N ALA A 3 5.62 -13.30 -43.17
CA ALA A 3 4.16 -13.50 -43.04
C ALA A 3 3.60 -13.36 -41.59
N LEU A 4 4.48 -13.40 -40.59
CA LEU A 4 4.07 -13.25 -39.19
C LEU A 4 3.83 -11.78 -38.75
N LEU A 5 4.50 -10.84 -39.41
CA LEU A 5 4.40 -9.43 -39.06
C LEU A 5 3.01 -8.82 -39.31
N PRO A 6 2.36 -9.07 -40.49
CA PRO A 6 1.01 -8.58 -40.72
C PRO A 6 -0.06 -9.27 -39.84
N LEU A 7 0.18 -10.53 -39.43
CA LEU A 7 -0.73 -11.23 -38.52
C LEU A 7 -0.67 -10.65 -37.09
N LEU A 8 0.52 -10.28 -36.62
CA LEU A 8 0.70 -9.62 -35.30
C LEU A 8 0.15 -8.20 -35.31
N LEU A 9 0.30 -7.45 -36.42
CA LEU A 9 -0.32 -6.13 -36.55
C LEU A 9 -1.85 -6.22 -36.64
N GLY A 10 -2.38 -7.23 -37.34
CA GLY A 10 -3.83 -7.46 -37.40
C GLY A 10 -4.45 -7.81 -36.05
N LEU A 11 -3.72 -8.56 -35.21
CA LEU A 11 -4.14 -8.87 -33.84
C LEU A 11 -4.10 -7.65 -32.89
N SER A 12 -3.14 -6.75 -33.11
CA SER A 12 -3.06 -5.52 -32.29
C SER A 12 -4.10 -4.47 -32.65
N LEU A 13 -4.60 -4.44 -33.88
CA LEU A 13 -5.65 -3.54 -34.36
C LEU A 13 -7.08 -4.09 -34.07
N GLY A 14 -7.21 -5.36 -33.73
CA GLY A 14 -8.49 -6.01 -33.40
C GLY A 14 -8.93 -5.87 -31.93
N CYS A 15 -8.09 -5.33 -31.04
CA CYS A 15 -8.49 -4.97 -29.68
C CYS A 15 -9.15 -3.58 -29.65
N THR A 16 -10.23 -3.38 -30.41
CA THR A 16 -11.22 -2.37 -30.04
C THR A 16 -11.78 -2.81 -28.70
N GLY A 17 -11.56 -2.00 -27.65
CA GLY A 17 -11.94 -2.32 -26.29
C GLY A 17 -13.35 -2.89 -26.24
N ALA A 18 -13.48 -4.13 -25.83
CA ALA A 18 -14.75 -4.70 -25.45
C ALA A 18 -15.22 -3.88 -24.25
N GLY A 19 -16.11 -2.91 -24.49
CA GLY A 19 -16.78 -2.18 -23.43
C GLY A 19 -17.54 -3.19 -22.59
N GLY A 20 -16.95 -3.61 -21.48
CA GLY A 20 -17.61 -4.51 -20.53
C GLY A 20 -18.63 -3.72 -19.72
N PHE A 21 -19.85 -4.23 -19.60
CA PHE A 21 -20.85 -3.72 -18.66
C PHE A 21 -20.78 -4.55 -17.38
N VAL A 22 -20.86 -3.87 -16.23
CA VAL A 22 -20.80 -4.51 -14.91
C VAL A 22 -22.10 -4.24 -14.16
N ALA A 23 -22.83 -5.30 -13.84
CA ALA A 23 -23.91 -5.26 -12.85
C ALA A 23 -23.32 -5.74 -11.50
N HIS A 24 -23.48 -4.93 -10.46
CA HIS A 24 -22.99 -5.23 -9.13
C HIS A 24 -24.15 -5.27 -8.15
N VAL A 25 -24.17 -6.32 -7.32
CA VAL A 25 -25.12 -6.47 -6.22
C VAL A 25 -24.31 -6.40 -4.93
N GLU A 26 -24.63 -5.46 -4.09
CA GLU A 26 -23.99 -5.24 -2.81
C GLU A 26 -24.95 -5.50 -1.67
N SER A 27 -24.52 -6.30 -0.71
CA SER A 27 -25.23 -6.55 0.53
C SER A 27 -24.28 -6.27 1.69
N THR A 28 -24.61 -5.27 2.50
CA THR A 28 -23.73 -4.79 3.58
C THR A 28 -24.43 -4.90 4.93
N CYS A 29 -23.74 -5.46 5.91
CA CYS A 29 -24.15 -5.47 7.31
C CYS A 29 -23.26 -4.52 8.10
N LEU A 30 -23.82 -3.46 8.67
CA LEU A 30 -23.13 -2.61 9.61
C LEU A 30 -23.28 -3.21 11.02
N LEU A 31 -22.15 -3.48 11.66
CA LEU A 31 -22.10 -4.09 12.99
C LEU A 31 -21.54 -3.08 14.00
N ASP A 32 -21.97 -3.20 15.25
CA ASP A 32 -21.34 -2.48 16.36
C ASP A 32 -20.08 -3.20 16.87
N ASP A 33 -19.43 -2.60 17.89
CA ASP A 33 -18.21 -3.15 18.50
C ASP A 33 -18.42 -4.53 19.14
N ASN A 34 -19.66 -4.90 19.46
CA ASN A 34 -20.03 -6.20 20.03
C ASN A 34 -20.45 -7.23 18.96
N GLY A 35 -20.46 -6.84 17.68
CA GLY A 35 -20.90 -7.68 16.57
C GLY A 35 -22.42 -7.73 16.41
N THR A 36 -23.16 -6.80 17.03
CA THR A 36 -24.59 -6.69 16.86
C THR A 36 -24.91 -5.91 15.58
N PRO A 37 -25.71 -6.43 14.65
CA PRO A 37 -26.05 -5.72 13.45
C PRO A 37 -26.92 -4.50 13.75
N LYS A 38 -26.49 -3.35 13.24
CA LYS A 38 -27.21 -2.06 13.34
C LYS A 38 -28.00 -1.74 12.10
N GLU A 39 -27.45 -2.08 10.95
CA GLU A 39 -28.02 -1.74 9.66
C GLU A 39 -27.72 -2.82 8.64
N PHE A 40 -28.70 -3.07 7.79
CA PHE A 40 -28.58 -3.93 6.63
C PHE A 40 -28.95 -3.13 5.38
N THR A 41 -28.03 -3.07 4.42
CA THR A 41 -28.26 -2.44 3.13
C THR A 41 -28.13 -3.47 2.02
N TYR A 42 -28.97 -3.33 1.00
CA TYR A 42 -28.92 -4.14 -0.22
C TYR A 42 -29.17 -3.23 -1.41
N CYS A 43 -28.19 -3.12 -2.30
CA CYS A 43 -28.25 -2.24 -3.45
C CYS A 43 -27.80 -2.95 -4.73
N ILE A 44 -28.36 -2.52 -5.86
CA ILE A 44 -27.97 -2.96 -7.19
C ILE A 44 -27.46 -1.74 -7.97
N SER A 45 -26.30 -1.87 -8.57
CA SER A 45 -25.67 -0.85 -9.40
C SER A 45 -25.30 -1.39 -10.78
N PHE A 46 -25.24 -0.50 -11.76
CA PHE A 46 -24.80 -0.79 -13.12
C PHE A 46 -23.70 0.19 -13.52
N ASN A 47 -22.55 -0.31 -13.91
CA ASN A 47 -21.36 0.49 -14.22
C ASN A 47 -20.98 1.51 -13.15
N LYS A 48 -21.14 1.15 -11.86
CA LYS A 48 -20.95 1.98 -10.67
C LYS A 48 -22.09 2.98 -10.38
N ASP A 49 -23.07 3.13 -11.25
CA ASP A 49 -24.24 3.95 -10.98
C ASP A 49 -25.29 3.12 -10.21
N LEU A 50 -25.75 3.66 -9.11
CA LEU A 50 -26.73 3.03 -8.24
C LEU A 50 -28.10 3.03 -8.92
N LEU A 51 -28.74 1.86 -9.02
CA LEU A 51 -30.08 1.72 -9.64
C LEU A 51 -31.19 1.65 -8.60
N THR A 52 -31.06 0.74 -7.64
CA THR A 52 -32.12 0.48 -6.66
C THR A 52 -31.55 -0.05 -5.36
N CYS A 53 -32.14 0.34 -4.24
CA CYS A 53 -31.76 -0.12 -2.91
C CYS A 53 -32.96 -0.60 -2.12
N TRP A 54 -32.73 -1.49 -1.18
CA TRP A 54 -33.72 -1.92 -0.20
C TRP A 54 -34.00 -0.81 0.81
N ASP A 55 -35.24 -0.47 1.00
CA ASP A 55 -35.71 0.42 2.05
C ASP A 55 -36.45 -0.40 3.14
N PRO A 56 -35.85 -0.54 4.33
CA PRO A 56 -36.46 -1.29 5.43
C PRO A 56 -37.75 -0.64 5.97
N LEU A 57 -37.95 0.67 5.80
CA LEU A 57 -39.12 1.38 6.26
C LEU A 57 -40.33 1.12 5.32
N GLN A 58 -40.07 1.10 4.02
CA GLN A 58 -41.10 0.80 3.02
C GLN A 58 -41.24 -0.69 2.75
N THR A 59 -40.33 -1.51 3.28
CA THR A 59 -40.24 -2.96 2.99
C THR A 59 -40.31 -3.27 1.48
N SER A 60 -39.56 -2.48 0.71
CA SER A 60 -39.57 -2.54 -0.75
C SER A 60 -38.20 -2.07 -1.32
N MET A 61 -37.93 -2.49 -2.56
CA MET A 61 -36.87 -1.92 -3.38
C MET A 61 -37.28 -0.55 -3.90
N VAL A 62 -36.45 0.46 -3.61
CA VAL A 62 -36.70 1.85 -4.00
C VAL A 62 -35.73 2.25 -5.11
N PRO A 63 -36.22 2.82 -6.23
CA PRO A 63 -35.36 3.27 -7.31
C PRO A 63 -34.56 4.50 -6.91
N CYS A 64 -33.30 4.58 -7.38
CA CYS A 64 -32.54 5.82 -7.31
C CYS A 64 -33.05 6.80 -8.35
N GLU A 65 -33.59 7.94 -7.91
CA GLU A 65 -34.33 8.88 -8.76
C GLU A 65 -33.45 9.78 -9.65
N PHE A 66 -32.11 9.67 -9.53
CA PHE A 66 -31.18 10.56 -10.22
C PHE A 66 -30.49 9.87 -11.39
N GLY A 67 -30.35 10.59 -12.50
CA GLY A 67 -29.53 10.23 -13.63
C GLY A 67 -30.27 9.66 -14.84
N VAL A 68 -29.48 9.32 -15.86
CA VAL A 68 -29.95 8.86 -17.18
C VAL A 68 -30.67 7.50 -17.09
N LEU A 69 -30.36 6.71 -16.06
CA LEU A 69 -30.87 5.35 -15.88
C LEU A 69 -32.18 5.28 -15.03
N ASN A 70 -32.78 6.41 -14.71
CA ASN A 70 -34.00 6.47 -13.87
C ASN A 70 -35.14 5.54 -14.37
N GLY A 71 -35.36 5.47 -15.68
CA GLY A 71 -36.35 4.56 -16.26
C GLY A 71 -36.05 3.09 -16.00
N LEU A 72 -34.79 2.70 -16.12
CA LEU A 72 -34.33 1.35 -15.81
C LEU A 72 -34.41 1.07 -14.29
N ALA A 73 -34.05 2.03 -13.46
CA ALA A 73 -34.14 1.92 -12.01
C ALA A 73 -35.58 1.65 -11.53
N LYS A 74 -36.56 2.39 -12.03
CA LYS A 74 -37.98 2.18 -11.73
C LYS A 74 -38.49 0.82 -12.19
N TYR A 75 -38.20 0.45 -13.43
CA TYR A 75 -38.56 -0.86 -13.96
C TYR A 75 -37.97 -2.01 -13.13
N LEU A 76 -36.68 -1.91 -12.77
CA LEU A 76 -36.01 -2.93 -11.97
C LEU A 76 -36.61 -3.02 -10.57
N SER A 77 -36.85 -1.89 -9.90
CA SER A 77 -37.48 -1.86 -8.57
C SER A 77 -38.86 -2.50 -8.58
N ASP A 78 -39.72 -2.15 -9.55
CA ASP A 78 -41.04 -2.76 -9.70
C ASP A 78 -40.93 -4.26 -9.93
N TYR A 79 -40.04 -4.70 -10.81
CA TYR A 79 -39.83 -6.12 -11.08
C TYR A 79 -39.42 -6.90 -9.83
N LEU A 80 -38.47 -6.33 -9.04
CA LEU A 80 -37.96 -6.97 -7.82
C LEU A 80 -38.99 -6.98 -6.70
N ASN A 81 -39.81 -5.95 -6.58
CA ASN A 81 -40.88 -5.88 -5.59
C ASN A 81 -41.98 -6.95 -5.80
N HIS A 82 -42.14 -7.43 -7.02
CA HIS A 82 -43.05 -8.57 -7.32
C HIS A 82 -42.43 -9.95 -6.96
N LYS A 83 -41.18 -9.99 -6.50
CA LYS A 83 -40.50 -11.24 -6.10
C LYS A 83 -40.62 -11.46 -4.59
N GLU A 84 -41.73 -12.07 -4.15
CA GLU A 84 -42.02 -12.32 -2.74
C GLU A 84 -40.87 -12.98 -1.98
N ASN A 85 -40.21 -13.98 -2.57
CA ASN A 85 -39.06 -14.65 -1.99
C ASN A 85 -37.86 -13.71 -1.75
N LEU A 86 -37.62 -12.73 -2.61
CA LEU A 86 -36.57 -11.74 -2.45
C LEU A 86 -36.93 -10.76 -1.33
N ILE A 87 -38.15 -10.20 -1.38
CA ILE A 87 -38.62 -9.26 -0.36
C ILE A 87 -38.59 -9.89 1.03
N GLN A 88 -39.01 -11.13 1.17
CA GLN A 88 -38.94 -11.85 2.44
C GLN A 88 -37.49 -12.02 2.95
N ARG A 89 -36.54 -12.35 2.07
CA ARG A 89 -35.09 -12.43 2.43
C ARG A 89 -34.55 -11.07 2.85
N LEU A 90 -34.88 -10.01 2.13
CA LEU A 90 -34.41 -8.66 2.45
C LEU A 90 -35.03 -8.16 3.77
N SER A 91 -36.28 -8.49 4.05
CA SER A 91 -36.93 -8.19 5.33
C SER A 91 -36.24 -8.88 6.52
N ASN A 92 -35.70 -10.07 6.30
CA ASN A 92 -34.96 -10.82 7.31
C ASN A 92 -33.45 -10.45 7.33
N GLY A 93 -32.97 -9.60 6.43
CA GLY A 93 -31.55 -9.32 6.20
C GLY A 93 -30.78 -8.95 7.46
N LEU A 94 -31.36 -8.15 8.35
CA LEU A 94 -30.72 -7.79 9.62
C LEU A 94 -30.52 -8.99 10.54
N GLN A 95 -31.51 -9.90 10.60
CA GLN A 95 -31.42 -11.13 11.39
C GLN A 95 -30.44 -12.12 10.78
N ASP A 96 -30.42 -12.23 9.47
CA ASP A 96 -29.45 -13.05 8.73
C ASP A 96 -28.02 -12.55 8.94
N CYS A 97 -27.82 -11.23 8.97
CA CYS A 97 -26.55 -10.62 9.37
C CYS A 97 -26.07 -11.11 10.73
N ALA A 98 -26.94 -11.07 11.76
CA ALA A 98 -26.60 -11.56 13.10
C ALA A 98 -26.22 -13.04 13.07
N THR A 99 -27.00 -13.86 12.41
CA THR A 99 -26.81 -15.32 12.37
C THR A 99 -25.50 -15.70 11.67
N HIS A 100 -25.16 -15.02 10.57
CA HIS A 100 -23.97 -15.33 9.80
C HIS A 100 -22.69 -14.75 10.39
N THR A 101 -22.75 -13.62 11.10
CA THR A 101 -21.55 -12.97 11.64
C THR A 101 -21.13 -13.53 13.00
N GLN A 102 -22.06 -13.93 13.86
CA GLN A 102 -21.79 -14.44 15.21
C GLN A 102 -20.74 -15.56 15.27
N PRO A 103 -20.75 -16.60 14.42
CA PRO A 103 -19.77 -17.67 14.48
C PRO A 103 -18.32 -17.22 14.24
N PHE A 104 -18.14 -16.15 13.45
CA PHE A 104 -16.82 -15.66 13.04
C PHE A 104 -16.37 -14.42 13.81
N TRP A 105 -17.28 -13.78 14.58
CA TRP A 105 -17.01 -12.48 15.21
C TRP A 105 -15.74 -12.49 16.07
N ARG A 106 -15.61 -13.46 16.94
CA ARG A 106 -14.42 -13.56 17.82
C ARG A 106 -13.12 -13.74 17.05
N SER A 107 -13.13 -14.54 16.01
CA SER A 107 -11.93 -14.79 15.20
C SER A 107 -11.54 -13.58 14.35
N LEU A 108 -12.49 -12.70 14.02
CA LEU A 108 -12.25 -11.49 13.27
C LEU A 108 -11.79 -10.34 14.16
N THR A 109 -12.47 -10.12 15.29
CA THR A 109 -12.20 -8.96 16.16
C THR A 109 -10.97 -9.11 17.03
N HIS A 110 -10.58 -10.36 17.40
CA HIS A 110 -9.37 -10.61 18.16
C HIS A 110 -8.13 -10.85 17.27
N ARG A 111 -8.30 -10.83 15.95
CA ARG A 111 -7.16 -10.93 15.05
C ARG A 111 -6.36 -9.64 15.13
N THR A 112 -5.08 -9.76 15.46
CA THR A 112 -4.13 -8.65 15.39
C THR A 112 -2.84 -9.13 14.73
N ARG A 113 -2.20 -8.25 13.97
CA ARG A 113 -0.89 -8.49 13.38
C ARG A 113 -0.06 -7.21 13.48
N PRO A 114 1.15 -7.29 14.05
CA PRO A 114 1.98 -6.12 14.24
C PRO A 114 2.52 -5.60 12.90
N PRO A 115 2.68 -4.27 12.77
CA PRO A 115 3.22 -3.67 11.58
C PRO A 115 4.73 -3.91 11.43
N SER A 116 5.18 -4.09 10.20
CA SER A 116 6.56 -3.94 9.78
C SER A 116 6.79 -2.50 9.37
N VAL A 117 7.91 -1.89 9.80
CA VAL A 117 8.19 -0.47 9.57
C VAL A 117 9.57 -0.30 8.96
N GLN A 118 9.67 0.54 7.92
CA GLN A 118 10.94 0.91 7.32
C GLN A 118 10.91 2.38 6.89
N VAL A 119 11.96 3.12 7.24
CA VAL A 119 12.17 4.48 6.73
C VAL A 119 13.20 4.45 5.62
N ALA A 120 12.87 5.06 4.51
CA ALA A 120 13.77 5.21 3.37
C ALA A 120 13.65 6.61 2.76
N LYS A 121 14.70 7.02 2.05
CA LYS A 121 14.65 8.20 1.20
C LYS A 121 13.80 7.88 -0.02
N ALA A 122 12.68 8.58 -0.18
CA ALA A 122 11.88 8.52 -1.39
C ALA A 122 12.54 9.39 -2.46
N THR A 123 12.91 8.79 -3.58
CA THR A 123 13.53 9.49 -4.71
C THR A 123 12.47 10.06 -5.64
N PRO A 124 12.81 10.97 -6.54
CA PRO A 124 13.88 11.94 -6.55
C PRO A 124 13.34 13.36 -6.68
N PHE A 125 13.38 14.16 -5.67
CA PHE A 125 13.32 15.58 -5.94
C PHE A 125 14.76 16.07 -6.19
N ASN A 126 14.99 16.54 -7.40
CA ASN A 126 16.28 17.00 -7.90
C ASN A 126 16.65 18.40 -7.34
N THR A 127 16.20 18.71 -6.14
CA THR A 127 16.59 19.92 -5.42
C THR A 127 17.62 19.56 -4.37
N ARG A 128 18.76 20.20 -4.41
CA ARG A 128 19.87 19.98 -3.48
C ARG A 128 19.55 20.27 -2.02
N GLU A 129 18.36 20.82 -1.74
CA GLU A 129 18.00 21.35 -0.44
C GLU A 129 16.93 20.54 0.30
N THR A 130 16.00 19.89 -0.40
CA THR A 130 14.88 19.16 0.23
C THR A 130 14.91 17.68 -0.12
N VAL A 131 14.80 16.84 0.90
CA VAL A 131 14.71 15.39 0.78
C VAL A 131 13.34 14.93 1.28
N MET A 132 12.69 14.03 0.54
CA MET A 132 11.49 13.37 0.99
C MET A 132 11.84 12.05 1.66
N LEU A 133 11.50 11.91 2.92
CA LEU A 133 11.51 10.62 3.63
C LEU A 133 10.15 9.95 3.47
N ALA A 134 10.16 8.63 3.34
CA ALA A 134 8.98 7.79 3.37
C ALA A 134 9.10 6.78 4.51
N CYS A 135 8.08 6.72 5.34
CA CYS A 135 7.89 5.68 6.33
C CYS A 135 6.90 4.67 5.75
N TYR A 136 7.39 3.52 5.35
CA TYR A 136 6.59 2.41 4.88
C TYR A 136 6.15 1.58 6.07
N VAL A 137 4.84 1.31 6.14
CA VAL A 137 4.23 0.48 7.20
C VAL A 137 3.36 -0.56 6.51
N TRP A 138 3.63 -1.84 6.74
CA TRP A 138 2.94 -2.92 6.03
C TRP A 138 2.73 -4.14 6.91
N ASP A 139 1.95 -5.08 6.41
CA ASP A 139 1.65 -6.37 7.04
C ASP A 139 0.85 -6.27 8.35
N PHE A 140 0.17 -5.18 8.65
CA PHE A 140 -0.56 -5.00 9.90
C PHE A 140 -2.05 -5.29 9.78
N TYR A 141 -2.68 -5.61 10.90
CA TYR A 141 -4.13 -5.76 11.06
C TYR A 141 -4.52 -5.47 12.52
N PRO A 142 -5.58 -4.70 12.78
CA PRO A 142 -6.54 -4.05 11.86
C PRO A 142 -5.97 -2.82 11.13
N ALA A 143 -6.82 -2.13 10.35
CA ALA A 143 -6.42 -1.00 9.53
C ALA A 143 -6.00 0.26 10.31
N ASP A 144 -6.43 0.38 11.55
CA ASP A 144 -6.13 1.55 12.39
C ASP A 144 -4.66 1.55 12.81
N VAL A 145 -3.93 2.53 12.31
CA VAL A 145 -2.51 2.74 12.65
C VAL A 145 -2.24 4.23 12.76
N THR A 146 -1.45 4.67 13.71
CA THR A 146 -1.03 6.07 13.84
C THR A 146 0.45 6.20 13.49
N ILE A 147 0.78 7.14 12.60
CA ILE A 147 2.15 7.40 12.18
C ILE A 147 2.47 8.86 12.50
N THR A 148 3.50 9.08 13.30
CA THR A 148 4.01 10.41 13.64
C THR A 148 5.50 10.50 13.35
N TRP A 149 5.98 11.72 13.14
CA TRP A 149 7.38 11.96 12.88
C TRP A 149 8.01 12.78 13.99
N ARG A 150 9.25 12.45 14.34
CA ARG A 150 10.06 13.23 15.28
C ARG A 150 11.39 13.60 14.64
N LYS A 151 11.84 14.82 14.89
CA LYS A 151 13.20 15.29 14.59
C LYS A 151 13.94 15.52 15.89
N ASN A 152 15.03 14.82 16.13
CA ASN A 152 15.81 14.92 17.37
C ASN A 152 14.93 14.77 18.64
N GLY A 153 13.96 13.86 18.57
CA GLY A 153 12.99 13.58 19.64
C GLY A 153 11.76 14.52 19.67
N GLN A 154 11.75 15.64 18.97
CA GLN A 154 10.64 16.57 18.92
C GLN A 154 9.67 16.25 17.79
N LEU A 155 8.35 16.36 18.08
CA LEU A 155 7.29 16.13 17.11
C LEU A 155 7.40 17.10 15.93
N VAL A 156 7.34 16.56 14.72
CA VAL A 156 7.30 17.33 13.48
C VAL A 156 5.99 17.00 12.75
N LEU A 157 5.24 18.04 12.43
CA LEU A 157 4.03 17.88 11.61
C LEU A 157 4.40 17.88 10.13
N PRO A 158 3.97 16.87 9.35
CA PRO A 158 4.15 16.88 7.91
C PRO A 158 3.48 18.11 7.31
N HIS A 159 4.18 18.83 6.43
CA HIS A 159 3.57 19.92 5.67
C HIS A 159 2.57 19.32 4.66
N GLY A 160 1.32 19.62 4.84
CA GLY A 160 0.20 19.10 4.07
C GLY A 160 -0.50 17.97 4.80
N SER A 161 -1.84 18.08 4.87
CA SER A 161 -2.72 17.02 5.31
C SER A 161 -2.66 15.88 4.28
N ALA A 162 -1.62 15.06 4.35
CA ALA A 162 -1.59 13.83 3.59
C ALA A 162 -2.73 12.96 4.14
N HIS A 163 -3.79 12.80 3.35
CA HIS A 163 -4.80 11.79 3.61
C HIS A 163 -4.06 10.46 3.77
N LYS A 164 -4.09 9.95 4.99
CA LYS A 164 -3.49 8.67 5.32
C LYS A 164 -4.33 7.59 4.66
N THR A 165 -3.95 7.21 3.46
CA THR A 165 -4.64 6.16 2.71
C THR A 165 -4.07 4.82 3.17
N VAL A 166 -4.86 4.07 3.92
CA VAL A 166 -4.56 2.69 4.26
C VAL A 166 -5.11 1.80 3.14
N GLN A 167 -4.26 0.95 2.59
CA GLN A 167 -4.59 0.07 1.46
C GLN A 167 -4.64 -1.38 1.93
N PRO A 168 -5.71 -2.14 1.62
CA PRO A 168 -5.75 -3.56 1.89
C PRO A 168 -4.88 -4.33 0.89
N ASN A 169 -4.16 -5.35 1.38
CA ASN A 169 -3.35 -6.24 0.55
C ASN A 169 -4.16 -7.41 -0.05
N GLY A 170 -5.39 -7.65 0.43
CA GLY A 170 -6.25 -8.76 0.01
C GLY A 170 -6.08 -10.04 0.84
N ASP A 171 -5.09 -10.13 1.71
CA ASP A 171 -4.74 -11.26 2.57
C ASP A 171 -5.03 -11.00 4.06
N TRP A 172 -5.94 -10.08 4.37
CA TRP A 172 -6.24 -9.60 5.73
C TRP A 172 -5.08 -8.83 6.37
N THR A 173 -4.25 -8.20 5.56
CA THR A 173 -3.27 -7.23 6.03
C THR A 173 -3.42 -5.92 5.29
N TYR A 174 -2.86 -4.87 5.87
CA TYR A 174 -2.90 -3.52 5.34
C TYR A 174 -1.50 -2.97 5.16
N GLN A 175 -1.40 -1.97 4.30
CA GLN A 175 -0.20 -1.18 4.10
C GLN A 175 -0.53 0.31 3.99
N THR A 176 0.40 1.14 4.40
CA THR A 176 0.32 2.60 4.26
C THR A 176 1.72 3.19 4.19
N VAL A 177 1.80 4.43 3.74
CA VAL A 177 3.05 5.18 3.68
C VAL A 177 2.80 6.60 4.17
N SER A 178 3.73 7.10 4.98
CA SER A 178 3.75 8.50 5.43
C SER A 178 5.00 9.19 4.89
N HIS A 179 4.84 10.39 4.36
CA HIS A 179 5.94 11.15 3.79
C HIS A 179 6.26 12.38 4.64
N LEU A 180 7.55 12.68 4.78
CA LEU A 180 8.06 13.88 5.45
C LEU A 180 9.08 14.58 4.55
N ALA A 181 8.81 15.83 4.20
CA ALA A 181 9.78 16.68 3.51
C ALA A 181 10.73 17.30 4.54
N ILE A 182 12.03 17.14 4.34
CA ILE A 182 13.07 17.61 5.26
C ILE A 182 14.19 18.34 4.52
N THR A 183 14.86 19.25 5.22
CA THR A 183 16.17 19.76 4.86
C THR A 183 17.20 19.11 5.80
N PRO A 184 17.91 18.06 5.35
CA PRO A 184 18.74 17.27 6.23
C PRO A 184 20.01 18.03 6.62
N SER A 185 20.35 18.01 7.92
CA SER A 185 21.63 18.49 8.44
C SER A 185 22.40 17.33 9.06
N LEU A 186 23.71 17.37 8.96
CA LEU A 186 24.56 16.36 9.59
C LEU A 186 24.34 16.37 11.11
N GLY A 187 24.07 15.20 11.68
CA GLY A 187 23.78 15.03 13.09
C GLY A 187 22.27 15.03 13.45
N ASP A 188 21.39 15.39 12.51
CA ASP A 188 19.96 15.25 12.74
C ASP A 188 19.54 13.77 12.69
N THR A 189 18.60 13.40 13.56
CA THR A 189 17.92 12.10 13.53
C THR A 189 16.43 12.32 13.30
N TYR A 190 15.88 11.60 12.33
CA TYR A 190 14.44 11.61 12.03
C TYR A 190 13.87 10.25 12.39
N THR A 191 12.87 10.22 13.26
CA THR A 191 12.25 8.99 13.74
C THR A 191 10.82 8.93 13.26
N CYS A 192 10.47 7.85 12.56
CA CYS A 192 9.10 7.47 12.31
C CYS A 192 8.60 6.68 13.53
N VAL A 193 7.51 7.13 14.12
CA VAL A 193 6.85 6.52 15.28
C VAL A 193 5.53 5.93 14.81
N VAL A 194 5.37 4.62 14.96
CA VAL A 194 4.18 3.88 14.54
C VAL A 194 3.49 3.28 15.77
N GLU A 195 2.26 3.69 15.99
CA GLU A 195 1.40 3.16 17.06
C GLU A 195 0.30 2.30 16.46
N HIS A 196 0.14 1.10 16.99
CA HIS A 196 -0.86 0.14 16.53
C HIS A 196 -1.35 -0.72 17.70
N ILE A 197 -2.62 -1.12 17.66
CA ILE A 197 -3.27 -1.88 18.75
C ILE A 197 -2.60 -3.23 19.04
N SER A 198 -1.89 -3.81 18.08
CA SER A 198 -1.17 -5.09 18.24
C SER A 198 0.14 -4.98 19.01
N THR A 199 0.63 -3.76 19.27
CA THR A 199 1.90 -3.51 19.95
C THR A 199 1.66 -2.69 21.21
N LEU A 200 2.27 -3.12 22.34
CA LEU A 200 2.17 -2.40 23.62
C LEU A 200 2.95 -1.09 23.61
N GLU A 201 4.04 -1.05 22.85
CA GLU A 201 4.91 0.12 22.70
C GLU A 201 4.96 0.57 21.25
N PRO A 202 5.11 1.88 20.99
CA PRO A 202 5.31 2.40 19.65
C PRO A 202 6.55 1.82 18.99
N ILE A 203 6.45 1.47 17.71
CA ILE A 203 7.61 1.06 16.91
C ILE A 203 8.34 2.31 16.44
N LEU A 204 9.62 2.40 16.76
CA LEU A 204 10.49 3.52 16.39
C LEU A 204 11.44 3.09 15.29
N GLN A 205 11.46 3.85 14.20
CA GLN A 205 12.40 3.62 13.11
C GLN A 205 13.15 4.91 12.78
N ASP A 206 14.45 4.91 13.04
CA ASP A 206 15.31 6.06 12.85
C ASP A 206 15.91 6.12 11.44
N TRP A 207 16.08 7.33 10.97
CA TRP A 207 16.83 7.66 9.77
C TRP A 207 17.77 8.85 10.06
N THR A 208 19.02 8.71 9.63
CA THR A 208 20.03 9.76 9.75
C THR A 208 20.62 10.10 8.39
N PRO A 209 20.94 11.38 8.12
CA PRO A 209 21.65 11.77 6.90
C PRO A 209 23.06 11.15 6.89
N GLY A 210 23.45 10.60 5.75
CA GLY A 210 24.78 10.03 5.56
C GLY A 210 24.78 8.54 5.24
N LEU A 211 25.92 7.93 5.34
CA LEU A 211 26.09 6.49 5.13
C LEU A 211 25.74 5.73 6.42
N SER A 212 25.03 4.62 6.28
CA SER A 212 24.76 3.74 7.42
C SER A 212 26.07 3.18 8.00
N PRO A 213 26.14 2.80 9.29
CA PRO A 213 27.32 2.21 9.88
C PRO A 213 27.87 1.02 9.08
N VAL A 214 26.99 0.18 8.55
CA VAL A 214 27.35 -0.96 7.68
C VAL A 214 27.98 -0.50 6.36
N GLN A 215 27.44 0.56 5.77
CA GLN A 215 28.01 1.13 4.53
C GLN A 215 29.38 1.77 4.79
N ILE A 216 29.57 2.45 5.93
CA ILE A 216 30.87 3.01 6.34
C ILE A 216 31.92 1.90 6.46
N VAL A 217 31.59 0.79 7.14
CA VAL A 217 32.50 -0.37 7.27
C VAL A 217 32.83 -0.96 5.90
N LYS A 218 31.85 -1.13 5.01
CA LYS A 218 32.08 -1.66 3.65
C LYS A 218 33.02 -0.74 2.85
N VAL A 219 32.73 0.57 2.84
CA VAL A 219 33.55 1.54 2.11
C VAL A 219 34.99 1.59 2.69
N SER A 220 35.12 1.57 4.01
CA SER A 220 36.41 1.54 4.68
C SER A 220 37.24 0.28 4.33
N ALA A 221 36.61 -0.89 4.35
CA ALA A 221 37.24 -2.15 3.97
C ALA A 221 37.72 -2.12 2.50
N CYS A 222 36.85 -1.64 1.59
CA CYS A 222 37.22 -1.50 0.17
C CYS A 222 38.38 -0.52 -0.03
N ALA A 223 38.42 0.60 0.70
CA ALA A 223 39.49 1.55 0.62
C ALA A 223 40.85 0.96 1.10
N VAL A 224 40.83 0.22 2.21
CA VAL A 224 42.02 -0.47 2.75
C VAL A 224 42.54 -1.52 1.76
N THR A 225 41.70 -2.36 1.19
CA THR A 225 42.10 -3.38 0.22
C THR A 225 42.66 -2.76 -1.06
N LEU A 226 42.08 -1.65 -1.52
CA LEU A 226 42.60 -0.92 -2.68
C LEU A 226 44.02 -0.34 -2.42
N VAL A 227 44.23 0.28 -1.25
CA VAL A 227 45.53 0.83 -0.88
C VAL A 227 46.57 -0.28 -0.78
N LEU A 228 46.25 -1.40 -0.12
CA LEU A 228 47.17 -2.56 -0.04
C LEU A 228 47.49 -3.11 -1.43
N GLY A 229 46.52 -3.23 -2.32
CA GLY A 229 46.72 -3.67 -3.69
C GLY A 229 47.66 -2.74 -4.47
N LEU A 230 47.50 -1.43 -4.33
CA LEU A 230 48.39 -0.44 -4.95
C LEU A 230 49.82 -0.50 -4.41
N VAL A 231 50.01 -0.71 -3.10
CA VAL A 231 51.33 -0.88 -2.48
C VAL A 231 52.01 -2.14 -3.02
N ILE A 232 51.32 -3.26 -3.03
CA ILE A 232 51.90 -4.54 -3.55
C ILE A 232 52.25 -4.38 -5.03
N PHE A 233 51.37 -3.78 -5.82
CA PHE A 233 51.61 -3.54 -7.25
C PHE A 233 52.82 -2.63 -7.49
N SER A 234 52.99 -1.54 -6.73
CA SER A 234 54.10 -0.63 -6.86
C SER A 234 55.41 -1.29 -6.44
N LEU A 235 55.42 -2.08 -5.35
CA LEU A 235 56.60 -2.88 -4.94
C LEU A 235 56.97 -3.91 -6.03
N GLY A 236 55.99 -4.58 -6.64
CA GLY A 236 56.19 -5.49 -7.74
C GLY A 236 56.80 -4.84 -8.97
N LEU A 237 56.31 -3.63 -9.34
CA LEU A 237 56.89 -2.87 -10.43
C LEU A 237 58.36 -2.44 -10.14
N VAL A 238 58.66 -2.00 -8.94
CA VAL A 238 60.03 -1.62 -8.54
C VAL A 238 60.95 -2.82 -8.57
N SER A 239 60.55 -3.98 -8.06
CA SER A 239 61.32 -5.22 -8.10
C SER A 239 61.55 -5.71 -9.54
N TRP A 240 60.54 -5.65 -10.38
CA TRP A 240 60.64 -5.99 -11.81
C TRP A 240 61.64 -5.08 -12.55
N ARG A 241 61.56 -3.75 -12.33
CA ARG A 241 62.51 -2.79 -12.93
C ARG A 241 63.95 -3.03 -12.46
N ARG A 242 64.17 -3.36 -11.18
CA ARG A 242 65.50 -3.70 -10.66
C ARG A 242 66.05 -4.98 -11.29
N ALA A 243 65.22 -5.99 -11.45
CA ALA A 243 65.63 -7.23 -12.10
C ALA A 243 65.98 -7.03 -13.59
N ALA A 244 65.19 -6.19 -14.31
CA ALA A 244 65.46 -5.85 -15.70
C ALA A 244 66.77 -5.04 -15.88
N SER A 245 67.13 -4.16 -14.91
CA SER A 245 68.39 -3.40 -14.97
C SER A 245 69.61 -4.23 -14.62
N SER A 246 69.52 -5.27 -13.79
CA SER A 246 70.61 -6.17 -13.49
C SER A 246 70.92 -7.20 -14.58
N GLY A 247 69.94 -7.48 -15.49
CA GLY A 247 70.14 -8.33 -16.65
C GLY A 247 70.90 -7.72 -17.84
N GLN A 248 71.15 -6.40 -17.83
CA GLN A 248 71.90 -5.67 -18.90
C GLN A 248 73.40 -5.59 -18.68
N HIS A 249 73.94 -6.11 -17.55
CA HIS A 249 75.37 -6.12 -17.27
C HIS A 249 76.08 -7.45 -17.56
N ILE A 250 75.48 -8.38 -18.20
CA ILE A 250 76.03 -9.66 -18.63
C ILE A 250 75.88 -9.81 -20.13
N SER A 251 76.58 -9.02 -20.93
CA SER A 251 76.81 -9.24 -22.37
C SER A 251 78.08 -8.56 -22.80
#